data_8415f0bad2ff3f056ed7b4cf9c54202e
#
_entry.id   8415f0bad2ff3f056ed7b4cf9c54202e
#
_cell.length_a   1.000
_cell.length_b   1.000
_cell.length_c   1.000
_cell.angle_alpha   90.00
_cell.angle_beta   90.00
_cell.angle_gamma   90.00
#
_symmetry.space_group_name_H-M   'P 1'
#
loop_
_entity.id
_entity.type
_entity.pdbx_description
1 polymer ?
#
loop_
_entity_poly.entity_id
_entity_poly.type
_entity_poly.pdbx_seq_one_letter_code
_entity_poly.pdbx_strand_id
1 'polypeptide(L)'
;LGAYDGNPANLDPLPPEESAKRYLEVMGGADKAVAAAQTAFDKGEYRWAAELLNQVVFGQPDHNGAKELLARTYEQMGYMSEAAPFRNSYLTAAAELRNGPPTKGLSKAGFIEMLNQTPMERFLEAMAASLDGPAAEGKNLKVNLVLTDIKESYVLWIENSVLHFKKEAPAADANATLTLTKPLF
;
A
#
# COMPACT_ATOMS: atom_id res chain seq x y z
N LEU A 1 -12.59 -9.27 -12.15
CA LEU A 1 -11.46 -10.16 -11.98
C LEU A 1 -10.30 -9.69 -12.87
N GLY A 2 -9.88 -8.46 -12.65
CA GLY A 2 -8.87 -7.79 -13.48
C GLY A 2 -7.70 -8.62 -13.88
N ALA A 3 -6.65 -8.61 -13.98
CA ALA A 3 -5.38 -9.07 -14.41
C ALA A 3 -5.01 -10.53 -14.04
N TYR A 4 -5.93 -11.48 -14.02
CA TYR A 4 -5.57 -12.89 -13.88
C TYR A 4 -4.78 -13.37 -15.11
N ASP A 5 -3.54 -13.76 -14.88
CA ASP A 5 -2.58 -14.16 -15.91
C ASP A 5 -2.71 -15.63 -16.39
N GLY A 6 -3.70 -16.37 -15.87
CA GLY A 6 -3.90 -17.80 -16.17
C GLY A 6 -3.10 -18.76 -15.27
N ASN A 7 -2.26 -18.26 -14.36
CA ASN A 7 -1.50 -19.08 -13.42
C ASN A 7 -2.17 -19.09 -12.03
N PRO A 8 -2.74 -20.24 -11.58
CA PRO A 8 -3.37 -20.32 -10.26
C PRO A 8 -2.45 -19.98 -9.07
N ALA A 9 -1.14 -20.14 -9.21
CA ALA A 9 -0.19 -19.79 -8.15
C ALA A 9 -0.18 -18.28 -7.83
N ASN A 10 -0.69 -17.45 -8.75
CA ASN A 10 -0.75 -15.99 -8.58
C ASN A 10 -2.12 -15.50 -8.09
N LEU A 11 -3.07 -16.40 -7.77
CA LEU A 11 -4.41 -16.02 -7.29
C LEU A 11 -4.39 -15.53 -5.84
N ASP A 12 -3.59 -16.16 -5.01
CA ASP A 12 -3.47 -15.84 -3.57
C ASP A 12 -1.99 -15.91 -3.15
N PRO A 13 -1.16 -14.98 -3.63
CA PRO A 13 0.26 -14.98 -3.32
C PRO A 13 0.50 -14.58 -1.87
N LEU A 14 1.62 -15.04 -1.31
CA LEU A 14 2.10 -14.56 -0.02
C LEU A 14 2.29 -13.02 -0.07
N PRO A 15 2.16 -12.33 1.08
CA PRO A 15 2.56 -10.94 1.19
C PRO A 15 3.97 -10.72 0.65
N PRO A 16 4.26 -9.60 -0.04
CA PRO A 16 5.54 -9.38 -0.71
C PRO A 16 6.75 -9.56 0.19
N GLU A 17 6.69 -9.06 1.43
CA GLU A 17 7.80 -9.13 2.39
C GLU A 17 8.05 -10.57 2.86
N GLU A 18 6.99 -11.34 3.08
CA GLU A 18 7.10 -12.73 3.50
C GLU A 18 7.62 -13.59 2.35
N SER A 19 7.09 -13.41 1.16
CA SER A 19 7.56 -14.06 -0.06
C SER A 19 9.04 -13.78 -0.29
N ALA A 20 9.45 -12.53 -0.21
CA ALA A 20 10.83 -12.11 -0.42
C ALA A 20 11.79 -12.75 0.58
N LYS A 21 11.45 -12.83 1.86
CA LYS A 21 12.28 -13.51 2.87
C LYS A 21 12.52 -14.98 2.51
N ARG A 22 11.48 -15.69 2.07
CA ARG A 22 11.58 -17.10 1.65
C ARG A 22 12.46 -17.25 0.39
N TYR A 23 12.30 -16.35 -0.58
CA TYR A 23 13.18 -16.34 -1.76
C TYR A 23 14.64 -16.09 -1.38
N LEU A 24 14.91 -15.18 -0.46
CA LEU A 24 16.28 -14.94 0.01
C LEU A 24 16.89 -16.18 0.68
N GLU A 25 16.12 -16.93 1.48
CA GLU A 25 16.58 -18.20 2.06
C GLU A 25 17.00 -19.19 0.96
N VAL A 26 16.15 -19.39 -0.06
CA VAL A 26 16.43 -20.28 -1.18
C VAL A 26 17.64 -19.83 -2.00
N MET A 27 17.81 -18.51 -2.17
CA MET A 27 18.96 -17.93 -2.89
C MET A 27 20.27 -17.94 -2.09
N GLY A 28 20.21 -18.32 -0.82
CA GLY A 28 21.37 -18.39 0.07
C GLY A 28 21.76 -17.04 0.69
N GLY A 29 20.82 -16.13 0.80
CA GLY A 29 20.93 -14.84 1.48
C GLY A 29 21.00 -13.64 0.53
N ALA A 30 20.80 -12.45 1.12
CA ALA A 30 20.74 -11.20 0.38
C ALA A 30 22.04 -10.89 -0.38
N ASP A 31 23.20 -11.12 0.25
CA ASP A 31 24.49 -10.82 -0.37
C ASP A 31 24.71 -11.61 -1.66
N LYS A 32 24.30 -12.89 -1.69
CA LYS A 32 24.39 -13.71 -2.91
C LYS A 32 23.43 -13.24 -3.98
N ALA A 33 22.21 -12.86 -3.59
CA ALA A 33 21.23 -12.31 -4.51
C ALA A 33 21.72 -10.99 -5.13
N VAL A 34 22.32 -10.10 -4.33
CA VAL A 34 22.91 -8.83 -4.82
C VAL A 34 24.09 -9.08 -5.75
N ALA A 35 24.98 -10.03 -5.43
CA ALA A 35 26.11 -10.38 -6.28
C ALA A 35 25.64 -10.94 -7.64
N ALA A 36 24.62 -11.81 -7.64
CA ALA A 36 24.01 -12.32 -8.85
C ALA A 36 23.34 -11.20 -9.67
N ALA A 37 22.63 -10.29 -9.00
CA ALA A 37 22.01 -9.13 -9.65
C ALA A 37 23.05 -8.17 -10.24
N GLN A 38 24.18 -7.93 -9.57
CA GLN A 38 25.27 -7.13 -10.12
C GLN A 38 25.83 -7.78 -11.39
N THR A 39 26.02 -9.10 -11.37
CA THR A 39 26.48 -9.85 -12.55
C THR A 39 25.49 -9.72 -13.72
N ALA A 40 24.18 -9.80 -13.45
CA ALA A 40 23.14 -9.60 -14.44
C ALA A 40 23.12 -8.15 -14.97
N PHE A 41 23.27 -7.18 -14.09
CA PHE A 41 23.35 -5.76 -14.45
C PHE A 41 24.52 -5.50 -15.41
N ASP A 42 25.70 -6.02 -15.10
CA ASP A 42 26.92 -5.83 -15.92
C ASP A 42 26.79 -6.46 -17.31
N LYS A 43 25.94 -7.48 -17.45
CA LYS A 43 25.59 -8.10 -18.74
C LYS A 43 24.47 -7.39 -19.49
N GLY A 44 23.85 -6.37 -18.90
CA GLY A 44 22.66 -5.71 -19.46
C GLY A 44 21.35 -6.48 -19.28
N GLU A 45 21.34 -7.53 -18.44
CA GLU A 45 20.14 -8.33 -18.10
C GLU A 45 19.29 -7.63 -17.02
N TYR A 46 18.91 -6.38 -17.31
CA TYR A 46 18.27 -5.50 -16.31
C TYR A 46 16.97 -6.03 -15.73
N ARG A 47 16.15 -6.74 -16.50
CA ARG A 47 14.92 -7.33 -16.00
C ARG A 47 15.22 -8.36 -14.92
N TRP A 48 16.19 -9.23 -15.16
CA TRP A 48 16.60 -10.25 -14.20
C TRP A 48 17.25 -9.63 -12.96
N ALA A 49 18.10 -8.64 -13.14
CA ALA A 49 18.67 -7.88 -12.04
C ALA A 49 17.57 -7.25 -11.16
N ALA A 50 16.55 -6.66 -11.78
CA ALA A 50 15.41 -6.07 -11.05
C ALA A 50 14.61 -7.12 -10.25
N GLU A 51 14.33 -8.29 -10.81
CA GLU A 51 13.62 -9.37 -10.13
C GLU A 51 14.38 -9.85 -8.89
N LEU A 52 15.68 -10.07 -8.99
CA LEU A 52 16.53 -10.47 -7.86
C LEU A 52 16.57 -9.39 -6.76
N LEU A 53 16.82 -8.14 -7.15
CA LEU A 53 16.92 -7.03 -6.21
C LEU A 53 15.60 -6.69 -5.54
N ASN A 54 14.48 -6.89 -6.23
CA ASN A 54 13.15 -6.74 -5.65
C ASN A 54 12.99 -7.63 -4.42
N GLN A 55 13.44 -8.89 -4.48
CA GLN A 55 13.40 -9.79 -3.33
C GLN A 55 14.29 -9.27 -2.18
N VAL A 56 15.44 -8.67 -2.49
CA VAL A 56 16.31 -8.11 -1.44
C VAL A 56 15.68 -6.90 -0.78
N VAL A 57 15.12 -5.98 -1.55
CA VAL A 57 14.55 -4.73 -1.02
C VAL A 57 13.29 -4.99 -0.20
N PHE A 58 12.44 -5.96 -0.59
CA PHE A 58 11.28 -6.35 0.21
C PHE A 58 11.65 -7.20 1.44
N GLY A 59 12.61 -8.12 1.31
CA GLY A 59 13.02 -8.99 2.41
C GLY A 59 13.92 -8.32 3.45
N GLN A 60 14.72 -7.35 3.02
CA GLN A 60 15.65 -6.55 3.84
C GLN A 60 15.58 -5.06 3.43
N PRO A 61 14.55 -4.33 3.89
CA PRO A 61 14.32 -2.93 3.48
C PRO A 61 15.47 -1.97 3.78
N ASP A 62 16.34 -2.30 4.71
CA ASP A 62 17.49 -1.47 5.12
C ASP A 62 18.77 -1.75 4.31
N HIS A 63 18.70 -2.64 3.30
CA HIS A 63 19.87 -2.98 2.48
C HIS A 63 20.16 -1.91 1.43
N ASN A 64 20.89 -0.85 1.82
CA ASN A 64 21.15 0.33 0.98
C ASN A 64 21.86 -0.01 -0.35
N GLY A 65 22.79 -0.98 -0.36
CA GLY A 65 23.47 -1.41 -1.57
C GLY A 65 22.50 -2.02 -2.60
N ALA A 66 21.53 -2.81 -2.16
CA ALA A 66 20.50 -3.36 -3.03
C ALA A 66 19.58 -2.27 -3.58
N LYS A 67 19.17 -1.32 -2.73
CA LYS A 67 18.35 -0.16 -3.17
C LYS A 67 19.04 0.64 -4.27
N GLU A 68 20.32 0.97 -4.07
CA GLU A 68 21.06 1.74 -5.08
C GLU A 68 21.25 0.98 -6.39
N LEU A 69 21.57 -0.32 -6.31
CA LEU A 69 21.70 -1.14 -7.52
C LEU A 69 20.35 -1.29 -8.24
N LEU A 70 19.25 -1.45 -7.49
CA LEU A 70 17.89 -1.51 -8.06
C LEU A 70 17.50 -0.17 -8.69
N ALA A 71 17.82 0.96 -8.05
CA ALA A 71 17.59 2.27 -8.61
C ALA A 71 18.31 2.45 -9.94
N ARG A 72 19.60 2.10 -10.02
CA ARG A 72 20.38 2.11 -11.27
C ARG A 72 19.80 1.17 -12.34
N THR A 73 19.30 0.01 -11.91
CA THR A 73 18.66 -0.95 -12.81
C THR A 73 17.38 -0.37 -13.39
N TYR A 74 16.54 0.25 -12.57
CA TYR A 74 15.33 0.92 -13.04
C TYR A 74 15.62 2.13 -13.93
N GLU A 75 16.68 2.88 -13.67
CA GLU A 75 17.13 3.96 -14.60
C GLU A 75 17.44 3.42 -15.99
N GLN A 76 18.22 2.33 -16.10
CA GLN A 76 18.50 1.72 -17.40
C GLN A 76 17.21 1.24 -18.08
N MET A 77 16.33 0.56 -17.36
CA MET A 77 15.04 0.12 -17.90
C MET A 77 14.16 1.30 -18.32
N GLY A 78 14.18 2.38 -17.57
CA GLY A 78 13.45 3.61 -17.89
C GLY A 78 13.98 4.28 -19.15
N TYR A 79 15.29 4.44 -19.29
CA TYR A 79 15.91 5.06 -20.48
C TYR A 79 15.72 4.21 -21.74
N MET A 80 15.59 2.90 -21.60
CA MET A 80 15.34 1.99 -22.72
C MET A 80 13.86 1.85 -23.08
N SER A 81 12.94 2.41 -22.25
CA SER A 81 11.51 2.27 -22.48
C SER A 81 10.99 3.32 -23.46
N GLU A 82 10.37 2.88 -24.56
CA GLU A 82 9.69 3.75 -25.51
C GLU A 82 8.36 4.27 -24.93
N ALA A 83 7.61 3.39 -24.26
CA ALA A 83 6.32 3.72 -23.65
C ALA A 83 6.49 4.65 -22.46
N ALA A 84 5.94 5.86 -22.54
CA ALA A 84 6.02 6.87 -21.49
C ALA A 84 5.52 6.37 -20.10
N PRO A 85 4.42 5.60 -19.98
CA PRO A 85 4.01 5.06 -18.69
C PRO A 85 5.07 4.16 -18.04
N PHE A 86 5.70 3.28 -18.80
CA PHE A 86 6.75 2.38 -18.29
C PHE A 86 8.00 3.17 -17.89
N ARG A 87 8.45 4.08 -18.74
CA ARG A 87 9.57 4.97 -18.44
C ARG A 87 9.34 5.74 -17.15
N ASN A 88 8.18 6.38 -17.01
CA ASN A 88 7.86 7.16 -15.83
C ASN A 88 7.80 6.29 -14.58
N SER A 89 7.22 5.09 -14.64
CA SER A 89 7.18 4.16 -13.50
C SER A 89 8.58 3.77 -13.05
N TYR A 90 9.47 3.39 -13.97
CA TYR A 90 10.84 3.02 -13.62
C TYR A 90 11.65 4.19 -13.04
N LEU A 91 11.59 5.36 -13.66
CA LEU A 91 12.36 6.53 -13.20
C LEU A 91 11.83 7.07 -11.87
N THR A 92 10.52 7.03 -11.65
CA THR A 92 9.93 7.39 -10.34
C THR A 92 10.36 6.40 -9.27
N ALA A 93 10.27 5.10 -9.53
CA ALA A 93 10.71 4.08 -8.57
C ALA A 93 12.20 4.21 -8.23
N ALA A 94 13.06 4.52 -9.21
CA ALA A 94 14.48 4.78 -8.95
C ALA A 94 14.70 5.99 -8.04
N ALA A 95 13.95 7.07 -8.25
CA ALA A 95 14.00 8.26 -7.40
C ALA A 95 13.52 7.98 -5.98
N GLU A 96 12.45 7.21 -5.82
CA GLU A 96 11.88 6.83 -4.52
C GLU A 96 12.80 5.89 -3.73
N LEU A 97 13.49 4.96 -4.39
CA LEU A 97 14.48 4.09 -3.73
C LEU A 97 15.64 4.89 -3.09
N ARG A 98 16.03 6.02 -3.68
CA ARG A 98 17.10 6.89 -3.17
C ARG A 98 16.61 7.91 -2.14
N ASN A 99 15.45 8.50 -2.38
CA ASN A 99 15.00 9.68 -1.65
C ASN A 99 13.81 9.40 -0.72
N GLY A 100 13.27 8.17 -0.75
CA GLY A 100 12.01 7.84 -0.13
C GLY A 100 10.79 8.33 -0.95
N PRO A 101 9.58 7.98 -0.53
CA PRO A 101 8.35 8.42 -1.19
C PRO A 101 8.22 9.94 -1.13
N PRO A 102 7.57 10.56 -2.14
CA PRO A 102 7.39 12.01 -2.16
C PRO A 102 6.65 12.48 -0.91
N THR A 103 7.26 13.41 -0.19
CA THR A 103 6.67 14.02 1.02
C THR A 103 5.62 15.09 0.69
N LYS A 104 5.55 15.52 -0.57
CA LYS A 104 4.56 16.47 -1.08
C LYS A 104 3.51 15.73 -1.89
N GLY A 105 2.45 15.31 -1.19
CA GLY A 105 1.21 14.85 -1.81
C GLY A 105 0.30 16.03 -2.21
N LEU A 106 -1.00 15.76 -2.36
CA LEU A 106 -2.02 16.80 -2.46
C LEU A 106 -1.83 17.81 -1.31
N SER A 107 -1.91 19.10 -1.60
CA SER A 107 -1.83 20.10 -0.53
C SER A 107 -2.86 19.76 0.55
N LYS A 108 -2.50 19.93 1.82
CA LYS A 108 -3.41 19.66 2.94
C LYS A 108 -4.78 20.35 2.73
N ALA A 109 -4.77 21.57 2.19
CA ALA A 109 -5.98 22.29 1.86
C ALA A 109 -6.80 21.62 0.74
N GLY A 110 -6.17 21.18 -0.34
CA GLY A 110 -6.85 20.46 -1.42
C GLY A 110 -7.41 19.11 -1.00
N PHE A 111 -6.70 18.41 -0.10
CA PHE A 111 -7.19 17.15 0.48
C PHE A 111 -8.42 17.37 1.38
N ILE A 112 -8.38 18.40 2.25
CA ILE A 112 -9.52 18.76 3.10
C ILE A 112 -10.72 19.16 2.25
N GLU A 113 -10.52 19.98 1.19
CA GLU A 113 -11.61 20.36 0.29
C GLU A 113 -12.23 19.14 -0.40
N MET A 114 -11.44 18.22 -0.89
CA MET A 114 -11.92 16.96 -1.46
C MET A 114 -12.74 16.15 -0.45
N LEU A 115 -12.28 16.05 0.80
CA LEU A 115 -13.00 15.35 1.86
C LEU A 115 -14.32 16.05 2.19
N ASN A 116 -14.36 17.37 2.23
CA ASN A 116 -15.57 18.14 2.49
C ASN A 116 -16.65 17.91 1.42
N GLN A 117 -16.25 17.73 0.16
CA GLN A 117 -17.15 17.45 -0.97
C GLN A 117 -17.57 15.98 -1.06
N THR A 118 -16.84 15.07 -0.41
CA THR A 118 -17.11 13.64 -0.48
C THR A 118 -18.31 13.28 0.43
N PRO A 119 -19.35 12.57 -0.06
CA PRO A 119 -20.40 12.04 0.80
C PRO A 119 -19.84 11.17 1.93
N MET A 120 -20.42 11.26 3.12
CA MET A 120 -19.91 10.56 4.31
C MET A 120 -19.88 9.05 4.12
N GLU A 121 -20.87 8.48 3.46
CA GLU A 121 -20.92 7.04 3.16
C GLU A 121 -19.69 6.59 2.34
N ARG A 122 -19.26 7.38 1.34
CA ARG A 122 -18.07 7.06 0.54
C ARG A 122 -16.79 7.11 1.35
N PHE A 123 -16.75 8.03 2.30
CA PHE A 123 -15.63 8.13 3.22
C PHE A 123 -15.56 6.90 4.14
N LEU A 124 -16.71 6.49 4.69
CA LEU A 124 -16.80 5.29 5.54
C LEU A 124 -16.53 4.00 4.76
N GLU A 125 -16.96 3.90 3.50
CA GLU A 125 -16.58 2.79 2.60
C GLU A 125 -15.05 2.70 2.43
N ALA A 126 -14.38 3.84 2.21
CA ALA A 126 -12.93 3.88 2.09
C ALA A 126 -12.22 3.48 3.40
N MET A 127 -12.74 3.92 4.54
CA MET A 127 -12.24 3.48 5.87
C MET A 127 -12.42 1.97 6.05
N ALA A 128 -13.58 1.42 5.69
CA ALA A 128 -13.84 -0.02 5.78
C ALA A 128 -12.86 -0.83 4.92
N ALA A 129 -12.56 -0.35 3.70
CA ALA A 129 -11.59 -0.97 2.82
C ALA A 129 -10.13 -0.86 3.31
N SER A 130 -9.86 0.09 4.21
CA SER A 130 -8.51 0.34 4.76
C SER A 130 -8.29 -0.28 6.14
N LEU A 131 -9.29 -1.00 6.68
CA LEU A 131 -9.16 -1.64 7.98
C LEU A 131 -8.08 -2.73 7.94
N ASP A 132 -7.17 -2.68 8.90
CA ASP A 132 -6.22 -3.77 9.14
C ASP A 132 -6.98 -4.96 9.76
N GLY A 133 -7.39 -5.91 8.90
CA GLY A 133 -8.18 -7.08 9.28
C GLY A 133 -7.46 -7.94 10.34
N PRO A 134 -6.19 -8.31 10.17
CA PRO A 134 -5.42 -9.02 11.19
C PRO A 134 -5.40 -8.29 12.55
N ALA A 135 -5.21 -6.99 12.56
CA ALA A 135 -5.23 -6.20 13.80
C ALA A 135 -6.63 -6.08 14.41
N ALA A 136 -7.67 -6.27 13.63
CA ALA A 136 -9.08 -6.24 14.07
C ALA A 136 -9.60 -7.60 14.51
N GLU A 137 -8.84 -8.68 14.37
CA GLU A 137 -9.27 -10.03 14.74
C GLU A 137 -9.70 -10.11 16.23
N GLY A 138 -10.85 -10.73 16.47
CA GLY A 138 -11.42 -10.90 17.81
C GLY A 138 -11.95 -9.61 18.44
N LYS A 139 -11.88 -8.46 17.78
CA LYS A 139 -12.41 -7.20 18.29
C LYS A 139 -13.87 -7.03 17.92
N ASN A 140 -14.67 -6.69 18.96
CA ASN A 140 -16.06 -6.27 18.80
C ASN A 140 -16.17 -4.84 19.34
N LEU A 141 -16.33 -3.89 18.46
CA LEU A 141 -16.45 -2.47 18.79
C LEU A 141 -17.65 -1.89 18.07
N LYS A 142 -18.50 -1.15 18.76
CA LYS A 142 -19.61 -0.40 18.19
C LYS A 142 -19.49 1.07 18.59
N VAL A 143 -19.52 1.97 17.64
CA VAL A 143 -19.34 3.42 17.84
C VAL A 143 -20.44 4.18 17.11
N ASN A 144 -21.07 5.11 17.80
CA ASN A 144 -21.93 6.10 17.16
C ASN A 144 -21.09 7.26 16.66
N LEU A 145 -21.32 7.68 15.44
CA LEU A 145 -20.78 8.88 14.84
C LEU A 145 -21.93 9.86 14.57
N VAL A 146 -21.93 11.00 15.24
CA VAL A 146 -22.93 12.06 15.11
C VAL A 146 -22.28 13.30 14.50
N LEU A 147 -22.64 13.63 13.27
CA LEU A 147 -22.12 14.76 12.52
C LEU A 147 -23.08 15.93 12.63
N THR A 148 -22.72 16.92 13.44
CA THR A 148 -23.63 18.00 13.86
C THR A 148 -23.92 19.03 12.77
N ASP A 149 -22.97 19.28 11.90
CA ASP A 149 -23.05 20.26 10.81
C ASP A 149 -23.92 19.79 9.65
N ILE A 150 -23.82 18.51 9.29
CA ILE A 150 -24.61 17.90 8.19
C ILE A 150 -25.86 17.16 8.73
N LYS A 151 -26.06 17.12 10.04
CA LYS A 151 -27.21 16.46 10.71
C LYS A 151 -27.37 14.98 10.33
N GLU A 152 -26.26 14.28 10.25
CA GLU A 152 -26.22 12.85 9.96
C GLU A 152 -25.67 12.08 11.13
N SER A 153 -26.18 10.84 11.30
CA SER A 153 -25.68 9.90 12.30
C SER A 153 -25.42 8.54 11.65
N TYR A 154 -24.38 7.90 12.10
CA TYR A 154 -23.97 6.59 11.64
C TYR A 154 -23.66 5.71 12.86
N VAL A 155 -23.97 4.44 12.75
CA VAL A 155 -23.48 3.41 13.68
C VAL A 155 -22.40 2.63 12.92
N LEU A 156 -21.20 2.58 13.50
CA LEU A 156 -20.07 1.83 12.99
C LEU A 156 -19.80 0.64 13.89
N TRP A 157 -19.51 -0.53 13.36
CA TRP A 157 -19.11 -1.68 14.18
C TRP A 157 -18.11 -2.55 13.46
N ILE A 158 -17.27 -3.25 14.26
CA ILE A 158 -16.34 -4.26 13.78
C ILE A 158 -16.94 -5.62 14.09
N GLU A 159 -17.08 -6.45 13.07
CA GLU A 159 -17.52 -7.84 13.17
C GLU A 159 -16.76 -8.68 12.15
N ASN A 160 -16.24 -9.85 12.58
CA ASN A 160 -15.45 -10.73 11.73
C ASN A 160 -14.27 -10.03 11.02
N SER A 161 -13.58 -9.13 11.73
CA SER A 161 -12.46 -8.33 11.20
C SER A 161 -12.85 -7.38 10.06
N VAL A 162 -14.13 -7.03 9.93
CA VAL A 162 -14.65 -6.10 8.93
C VAL A 162 -15.29 -4.91 9.62
N LEU A 163 -15.01 -3.70 9.13
CA LEU A 163 -15.74 -2.50 9.54
C LEU A 163 -17.03 -2.38 8.76
N HIS A 164 -18.13 -2.40 9.49
CA HIS A 164 -19.47 -2.14 8.97
C HIS A 164 -19.93 -0.76 9.38
N PHE A 165 -20.83 -0.17 8.62
CA PHE A 165 -21.49 1.06 9.01
C PHE A 165 -22.93 1.11 8.49
N LYS A 166 -23.75 1.89 9.14
CA LYS A 166 -25.12 2.14 8.73
C LYS A 166 -25.55 3.56 9.13
N LYS A 167 -26.21 4.25 8.21
CA LYS A 167 -26.82 5.56 8.49
C LYS A 167 -28.11 5.34 9.25
N GLU A 168 -28.07 5.55 10.54
CA GLU A 168 -29.22 5.41 11.44
C GLU A 168 -29.04 6.22 12.74
N ALA A 169 -30.06 6.26 13.58
CA ALA A 169 -29.98 6.89 14.89
C ALA A 169 -28.92 6.21 15.77
N PRO A 170 -28.29 6.95 16.70
CA PRO A 170 -27.30 6.38 17.61
C PRO A 170 -27.85 5.17 18.38
N ALA A 171 -27.08 4.08 18.35
CA ALA A 171 -27.40 2.85 19.05
C ALA A 171 -27.16 3.03 20.58
N ALA A 172 -28.11 2.55 21.38
CA ALA A 172 -28.00 2.65 22.84
C ALA A 172 -26.91 1.73 23.44
N ASP A 173 -26.55 0.67 22.71
CA ASP A 173 -25.57 -0.34 23.10
C ASP A 173 -24.15 -0.05 22.53
N ALA A 174 -23.93 1.14 22.00
CA ALA A 174 -22.61 1.52 21.48
C ALA A 174 -21.59 1.70 22.62
N ASN A 175 -20.35 1.26 22.37
CA ASN A 175 -19.24 1.41 23.33
C ASN A 175 -18.83 2.88 23.49
N ALA A 176 -19.01 3.70 22.45
CA ALA A 176 -18.70 5.11 22.44
C ALA A 176 -19.60 5.89 21.48
N THR A 177 -19.71 7.20 21.72
CA THR A 177 -20.35 8.14 20.81
C THR A 177 -19.40 9.30 20.52
N LEU A 178 -19.10 9.49 19.25
CA LEU A 178 -18.33 10.64 18.74
C LEU A 178 -19.31 11.66 18.20
N THR A 179 -19.29 12.86 18.76
CA THR A 179 -20.11 13.99 18.31
C THR A 179 -19.20 15.10 17.85
N LEU A 180 -19.17 15.38 16.55
CA LEU A 180 -18.27 16.36 15.97
C LEU A 180 -18.83 16.89 14.64
N THR A 181 -18.10 17.82 13.99
CA THR A 181 -18.42 18.25 12.63
C THR A 181 -17.68 17.38 11.62
N LYS A 182 -18.20 17.27 10.39
CA LYS A 182 -17.56 16.51 9.31
C LYS A 182 -16.10 16.96 9.04
N PRO A 183 -15.75 18.27 9.00
CA PRO A 183 -14.37 18.70 8.84
C PRO A 183 -13.42 18.32 9.99
N LEU A 184 -13.96 18.04 11.17
CA LEU A 184 -13.19 17.62 12.34
C LEU A 184 -12.94 16.10 12.35
N PHE A 185 -13.84 15.33 11.73
CA PHE A 185 -13.71 13.89 11.56
C PHE A 185 -12.62 13.54 10.57
#